data_cd2216e370d9b8c047642535b888e1a8
#
_entry.id   cd2216e370d9b8c047642535b888e1a8
#
_cell.length_a   1.000
_cell.length_b   1.000
_cell.length_c   1.000
_cell.angle_alpha   90.00
_cell.angle_beta   90.00
_cell.angle_gamma   90.00
#
_symmetry.space_group_name_H-M   'P 1'
#
loop_
_entity.id
_entity.type
_entity.pdbx_description
1 polymer ?
#
loop_
_entity_poly.entity_id
_entity_poly.type
_entity_poly.pdbx_seq_one_letter_code
_entity_poly.pdbx_strand_id
1 'polypeptide(L)'
;WGSWARYVYEVNPERFAQFATNVFDIPCGTDFKESALAGIEAMENFFRSVEMPTSLHELGLDLTDQEIHDLAFKCSFEDTRTIGVFKQLNMKDMEKIYQMAR
;
A
#
# COMPACT_ATOMS: atom_id res chain seq x y z
N TRP A 1 -4.33 2.03 1.62
CA TRP A 1 -2.98 2.57 1.87
C TRP A 1 -1.97 1.49 2.17
N GLY A 2 -2.29 0.54 3.07
CA GLY A 2 -1.36 -0.51 3.47
C GLY A 2 -0.84 -1.33 2.29
N SER A 3 -1.71 -1.71 1.39
CA SER A 3 -1.34 -2.49 0.20
C SER A 3 -0.42 -1.70 -0.73
N TRP A 4 -0.71 -0.42 -0.94
CA TRP A 4 0.17 0.46 -1.71
C TRP A 4 1.54 0.58 -1.06
N ALA A 5 1.57 0.83 0.25
CA ALA A 5 2.82 0.99 0.98
C ALA A 5 3.67 -0.28 0.92
N ARG A 6 3.07 -1.45 1.11
CA ARG A 6 3.76 -2.74 1.01
C ARG A 6 4.28 -3.03 -0.39
N TYR A 7 3.62 -2.50 -1.41
CA TYR A 7 4.05 -2.67 -2.80
C TYR A 7 5.24 -1.78 -3.14
N VAL A 8 5.29 -0.54 -2.63
CA VAL A 8 6.26 0.46 -3.08
C VAL A 8 7.40 0.73 -2.10
N TYR A 9 7.36 0.24 -0.85
CA TYR A 9 8.34 0.65 0.17
C TYR A 9 9.78 0.32 -0.20
N GLU A 10 10.02 -0.72 -0.98
CA GLU A 10 11.37 -1.12 -1.39
C GLU A 10 12.04 -0.13 -2.33
N VAL A 11 11.29 0.77 -2.96
CA VAL A 11 11.84 1.82 -3.81
C VAL A 11 12.69 2.79 -2.98
N ASN A 12 12.23 3.11 -1.78
CA ASN A 12 12.97 3.96 -0.82
C ASN A 12 12.61 3.57 0.61
N PRO A 13 13.15 2.45 1.13
CA PRO A 13 12.81 1.98 2.47
C PRO A 13 13.22 2.96 3.56
N GLU A 14 14.26 3.77 3.36
CA GLU A 14 14.69 4.79 4.32
C GLU A 14 13.57 5.79 4.61
N ARG A 15 12.80 6.17 3.60
CA ARG A 15 11.68 7.10 3.74
C ARG A 15 10.58 6.52 4.64
N PHE A 16 10.25 5.25 4.44
CA PHE A 16 9.27 4.58 5.28
C PHE A 16 9.81 4.33 6.69
N ALA A 17 11.11 4.06 6.85
CA ALA A 17 11.74 3.95 8.16
C ALA A 17 11.69 5.28 8.92
N GLN A 18 11.91 6.40 8.23
CA GLN A 18 11.77 7.74 8.79
C GLN A 18 10.34 7.98 9.27
N PHE A 19 9.34 7.58 8.47
CA PHE A 19 7.94 7.64 8.87
C PHE A 19 7.67 6.84 10.13
N ALA A 20 8.20 5.60 10.21
CA ALA A 20 8.03 4.73 11.37
C ALA A 20 8.58 5.38 12.64
N THR A 21 9.76 5.98 12.56
CA THR A 21 10.41 6.63 13.69
C THR A 21 9.67 7.91 14.11
N ASN A 22 9.33 8.76 13.15
CA ASN A 22 8.78 10.08 13.46
C ASN A 22 7.31 10.05 13.87
N VAL A 23 6.54 9.09 13.39
CA VAL A 23 5.11 8.99 13.68
C VAL A 23 4.81 8.00 14.79
N PHE A 24 5.51 6.86 14.84
CA PHE A 24 5.22 5.77 15.78
C PHE A 24 6.34 5.49 16.78
N ASP A 25 7.40 6.31 16.82
CA ASP A 25 8.55 6.14 17.71
C ASP A 25 9.21 4.75 17.57
N ILE A 26 9.15 4.15 16.40
CA ILE A 26 9.78 2.86 16.14
C ILE A 26 11.28 3.09 15.95
N PRO A 27 12.15 2.41 16.75
CA PRO A 27 13.59 2.59 16.60
C PRO A 27 14.07 2.25 15.18
N CYS A 28 14.83 3.15 14.57
CA CYS A 28 15.44 2.90 13.27
C CYS A 28 16.70 2.05 13.48
N GLY A 29 16.63 0.77 13.10
CA GLY A 29 17.76 -0.13 13.14
C GLY A 29 18.68 0.02 11.93
N THR A 30 19.59 -0.94 11.74
CA THR A 30 20.47 -0.98 10.58
C THR A 30 19.76 -1.43 9.30
N ASP A 31 18.62 -2.10 9.44
CA ASP A 31 17.80 -2.56 8.31
C ASP A 31 16.59 -1.64 8.12
N PHE A 32 16.67 -0.76 7.13
CA PHE A 32 15.58 0.17 6.82
C PHE A 32 14.31 -0.54 6.34
N LYS A 33 14.44 -1.70 5.69
CA LYS A 33 13.28 -2.47 5.21
C LYS A 33 12.46 -3.00 6.38
N GLU A 34 13.14 -3.52 7.41
CA GLU A 34 12.48 -4.02 8.60
C GLU A 34 11.75 -2.89 9.34
N SER A 35 12.42 -1.74 9.52
CA SER A 35 11.81 -0.57 10.14
C SER A 35 10.64 -0.03 9.32
N ALA A 36 10.76 -0.04 8.00
CA ALA A 36 9.71 0.38 7.10
C ALA A 36 8.46 -0.49 7.24
N LEU A 37 8.63 -1.81 7.24
CA LEU A 37 7.51 -2.76 7.42
C LEU A 37 6.86 -2.62 8.78
N ALA A 38 7.65 -2.41 9.83
CA ALA A 38 7.12 -2.17 11.18
C ALA A 38 6.26 -0.91 11.22
N GLY A 39 6.66 0.15 10.52
CA GLY A 39 5.89 1.39 10.40
C GLY A 39 4.59 1.19 9.64
N ILE A 40 4.61 0.44 8.56
CA ILE A 40 3.42 0.12 7.77
C ILE A 40 2.43 -0.68 8.62
N GLU A 41 2.90 -1.69 9.34
CA GLU A 41 2.06 -2.49 10.22
C GLU A 41 1.46 -1.64 11.35
N ALA A 42 2.24 -0.75 11.94
CA ALA A 42 1.75 0.16 12.97
C ALA A 42 0.63 1.06 12.45
N MET A 43 0.76 1.56 11.23
CA MET A 43 -0.29 2.37 10.60
C MET A 43 -1.55 1.57 10.35
N GLU A 44 -1.41 0.34 9.86
CA GLU A 44 -2.56 -0.56 9.66
C GLU A 44 -3.27 -0.86 10.99
N ASN A 45 -2.49 -1.12 12.04
CA ASN A 45 -3.05 -1.35 13.37
C ASN A 45 -3.75 -0.10 13.93
N PHE A 46 -3.21 1.07 13.65
CA PHE A 46 -3.88 2.32 14.01
C PHE A 46 -5.23 2.44 13.30
N PHE A 47 -5.29 2.16 12.00
CA PHE A 47 -6.56 2.19 11.26
C PHE A 47 -7.57 1.21 11.86
N ARG A 48 -7.15 0.00 12.21
CA ARG A 48 -8.02 -0.98 12.87
C ARG A 48 -8.51 -0.50 14.23
N SER A 49 -7.65 0.19 14.98
CA SER A 49 -8.01 0.71 16.32
C SER A 49 -9.11 1.76 16.27
N VAL A 50 -9.25 2.49 15.16
CA VAL A 50 -10.31 3.46 14.95
C VAL A 50 -11.42 2.93 14.02
N GLU A 51 -11.46 1.61 13.85
CA GLU A 51 -12.47 0.90 13.05
C GLU A 51 -12.49 1.28 11.56
N MET A 52 -11.32 1.66 11.01
CA MET A 52 -11.19 1.90 9.58
C MET A 52 -10.80 0.63 8.85
N PRO A 53 -11.41 0.36 7.67
CA PRO A 53 -11.06 -0.82 6.90
C PRO A 53 -9.64 -0.72 6.34
N THR A 54 -8.91 -1.85 6.35
CA THR A 54 -7.56 -1.96 5.78
C THR A 54 -7.53 -2.84 4.53
N SER A 55 -8.67 -3.39 4.14
CA SER A 55 -8.82 -4.19 2.92
C SER A 55 -10.18 -3.92 2.28
N LEU A 56 -10.33 -4.36 1.04
CA LEU A 56 -11.62 -4.27 0.34
C LEU A 56 -12.66 -5.17 1.00
N HIS A 57 -12.25 -6.32 1.52
CA HIS A 57 -13.12 -7.23 2.25
C HIS A 57 -13.66 -6.56 3.53
N GLU A 58 -12.81 -5.91 4.30
CA GLU A 58 -13.23 -5.18 5.51
C GLU A 58 -14.17 -4.01 5.20
N LEU A 59 -14.03 -3.45 3.99
CA LEU A 59 -14.95 -2.40 3.52
C LEU A 59 -16.31 -2.96 3.10
N GLY A 60 -16.44 -4.29 3.03
CA GLY A 60 -17.67 -4.97 2.63
C GLY A 60 -17.73 -5.34 1.15
N LEU A 61 -16.60 -5.30 0.46
CA LEU A 61 -16.52 -5.61 -0.96
C LEU A 61 -15.77 -6.92 -1.17
N ASP A 62 -16.43 -7.88 -1.81
CA ASP A 62 -15.83 -9.15 -2.22
C ASP A 62 -15.69 -9.14 -3.74
N LEU A 63 -14.52 -8.72 -4.23
CA LEU A 63 -14.25 -8.55 -5.65
C LEU A 63 -13.70 -9.81 -6.28
N THR A 64 -14.14 -10.10 -7.49
CA THR A 64 -13.56 -11.16 -8.33
C THR A 64 -12.27 -10.67 -8.99
N ASP A 65 -11.47 -11.60 -9.53
CA ASP A 65 -10.26 -11.25 -10.27
C ASP A 65 -10.58 -10.35 -11.47
N GLN A 66 -11.69 -10.59 -12.15
CA GLN A 66 -12.12 -9.77 -13.28
C GLN A 66 -12.47 -8.35 -12.84
N GLU A 67 -13.17 -8.20 -11.73
CA GLU A 67 -13.51 -6.88 -11.18
C GLU A 67 -12.27 -6.10 -10.79
N ILE A 68 -11.27 -6.77 -10.20
CA ILE A 68 -9.98 -6.15 -9.87
C ILE A 68 -9.24 -5.71 -11.13
N HIS A 69 -9.23 -6.54 -12.16
CA HIS A 69 -8.66 -6.17 -13.47
C HIS A 69 -9.35 -4.95 -14.05
N ASP A 70 -10.67 -4.89 -13.98
CA ASP A 70 -11.46 -3.76 -14.47
C ASP A 70 -11.15 -2.47 -13.72
N LEU A 71 -10.95 -2.55 -12.39
CA LEU A 71 -10.54 -1.39 -11.59
C LEU A 71 -9.18 -0.85 -12.03
N ALA A 72 -8.21 -1.73 -12.25
CA ALA A 72 -6.88 -1.35 -12.72
C ALA A 72 -6.94 -0.74 -14.12
N PHE A 73 -7.75 -1.30 -14.98
CA PHE A 73 -7.97 -0.80 -16.35
C PHE A 73 -8.53 0.62 -16.31
N LYS A 74 -9.54 0.87 -15.49
CA LYS A 74 -10.12 2.21 -15.32
C LYS A 74 -9.15 3.19 -14.67
N CYS A 75 -8.45 2.76 -13.64
CA CYS A 75 -7.49 3.60 -12.91
C CYS A 75 -6.33 4.04 -13.82
N SER A 76 -5.91 3.19 -14.75
CA SER A 76 -4.85 3.49 -15.71
C SER A 76 -5.35 4.21 -16.98
N PHE A 77 -6.63 4.62 -17.03
CA PHE A 77 -7.27 5.16 -18.23
C PHE A 77 -7.06 4.26 -19.44
N GLU A 78 -7.55 3.02 -19.33
CA GLU A 78 -7.41 2.00 -20.37
C GLU A 78 -5.95 1.69 -20.71
N ASP A 79 -5.09 1.62 -19.67
CA ASP A 79 -3.66 1.37 -19.79
C ASP A 79 -2.90 2.45 -20.57
N THR A 80 -3.37 3.70 -20.49
CA THR A 80 -2.73 4.82 -21.20
C THR A 80 -1.89 5.72 -20.33
N ARG A 81 -1.93 5.56 -18.99
CA ARG A 81 -1.15 6.40 -18.07
C ARG A 81 -0.55 5.61 -16.92
N THR A 82 0.46 6.20 -16.31
CA THR A 82 0.98 5.78 -15.00
C THR A 82 0.59 6.81 -13.96
N ILE A 83 0.56 6.39 -12.69
CA ILE A 83 0.28 7.27 -11.56
C ILE A 83 1.35 7.10 -10.48
N GLY A 84 1.48 8.09 -9.62
CA GLY A 84 2.35 8.05 -8.46
C GLY A 84 3.65 8.80 -8.66
N VAL A 85 4.08 9.48 -7.59
CA VAL A 85 5.32 10.26 -7.55
C VAL A 85 6.44 9.50 -6.86
N PHE A 86 6.09 8.75 -5.80
CA PHE A 86 7.04 7.92 -5.06
C PHE A 86 7.58 6.79 -5.95
N LYS A 87 6.67 6.12 -6.67
CA LYS A 87 6.96 5.14 -7.71
C LYS A 87 5.89 5.27 -8.79
N GLN A 88 6.31 5.37 -10.05
CA GLN A 88 5.34 5.36 -11.14
C GLN A 88 4.73 3.97 -11.29
N LEU A 89 3.41 3.90 -11.24
CA LEU A 89 2.64 2.67 -11.28
C LEU A 89 1.91 2.54 -12.61
N ASN A 90 2.15 1.44 -13.30
CA ASN A 90 1.42 1.08 -14.52
C ASN A 90 0.19 0.23 -14.17
N MET A 91 -0.58 -0.19 -15.18
CA MET A 91 -1.78 -0.98 -14.98
C MET A 91 -1.52 -2.28 -14.21
N LYS A 92 -0.42 -2.98 -14.50
CA LYS A 92 -0.06 -4.23 -13.80
C LYS A 92 0.22 -3.98 -12.32
N ASP A 93 0.91 -2.89 -12.01
CA ASP A 93 1.18 -2.49 -10.64
C ASP A 93 -0.12 -2.18 -9.89
N MET A 94 -1.03 -1.44 -10.54
CA MET A 94 -2.34 -1.12 -9.97
C MET A 94 -3.16 -2.37 -9.67
N GLU A 95 -3.15 -3.33 -10.59
CA GLU A 95 -3.85 -4.60 -10.42
C GLU A 95 -3.30 -5.38 -9.23
N LYS A 96 -1.97 -5.45 -9.09
CA LYS A 96 -1.33 -6.12 -7.96
C LYS A 96 -1.69 -5.46 -6.62
N ILE A 97 -1.71 -4.14 -6.58
CA ILE A 97 -2.08 -3.40 -5.36
C ILE A 97 -3.53 -3.69 -5.00
N TYR A 98 -4.45 -3.68 -5.96
CA TYR A 98 -5.84 -4.05 -5.71
C TYR A 98 -5.98 -5.50 -5.23
N GLN A 99 -5.21 -6.44 -5.78
CA GLN A 99 -5.20 -7.83 -5.31
C GLN A 99 -4.71 -7.92 -3.86
N MET A 100 -3.67 -7.18 -3.50
CA MET A 100 -3.17 -7.12 -2.13
C MET A 100 -4.19 -6.49 -1.17
N ALA A 101 -4.99 -5.55 -1.66
CA ALA A 101 -6.02 -4.88 -0.86
C ALA A 101 -7.29 -5.73 -0.68
N ARG A 102 -7.47 -6.76 -1.51
CA ARG A 102 -8.59 -7.67 -1.41
C ARG A 102 -8.51 -8.52 -0.15
#